data_c63d3fa798ad6b8f124b9ca6057677b8
#
_entry.id   c63d3fa798ad6b8f124b9ca6057677b8
#
_cell.length_a   1.000
_cell.length_b   1.000
_cell.length_c   1.000
_cell.angle_alpha   90.00
_cell.angle_beta   90.00
_cell.angle_gamma   90.00
#
_symmetry.space_group_name_H-M   'P 1'
#
loop_
_entity.id
_entity.type
_entity.pdbx_description
1 polymer ?
#
loop_
_entity_poly.entity_id
_entity_poly.type
_entity_poly.pdbx_seq_one_letter_code
_entity_poly.pdbx_strand_id
1 'polypeptide(L)'
;MPGEDAPEVFGLHDNANIAYQRQESDAMVNKVLSIQPRVGGGSGGGLTPDEIVLEKCKSFTEAIPPNLDRAEGLKDLFKTHNGLLPSLTTVLVQEMEKFNRLLRVMRKSLDDLVQAIGGFIVMSSELDAMYLRLTNGAVPANWEKVAYPSLKPLASWFDDLVLRVQFLNNWLT
;
A
#
# COMPACT_ATOMS: atom_id res chain seq x y z
N MET A 1 3.36 44.61 -3.00
CA MET A 1 3.76 43.19 -2.92
C MET A 1 2.57 42.42 -2.39
N PRO A 2 2.17 41.32 -3.02
CA PRO A 2 1.15 40.45 -2.43
C PRO A 2 1.65 39.96 -1.08
N GLY A 3 0.76 39.85 -0.08
CA GLY A 3 1.09 39.50 1.29
C GLY A 3 1.41 38.01 1.50
N GLU A 4 1.39 37.23 0.43
CA GLU A 4 1.70 35.79 0.40
C GLU A 4 2.67 35.53 -0.75
N ASP A 5 3.64 34.67 -0.52
CA ASP A 5 4.63 34.22 -1.52
C ASP A 5 3.93 33.25 -2.49
N ALA A 6 3.31 33.82 -3.54
CA ALA A 6 2.70 33.03 -4.59
C ALA A 6 3.77 32.53 -5.57
N PRO A 7 3.69 31.27 -6.06
CA PRO A 7 4.66 30.70 -6.99
C PRO A 7 4.87 31.53 -8.28
N GLU A 8 3.87 32.27 -8.72
CA GLU A 8 3.94 33.18 -9.85
C GLU A 8 4.99 34.29 -9.65
N VAL A 9 5.23 34.70 -8.40
CA VAL A 9 6.26 35.71 -8.07
C VAL A 9 7.66 35.20 -8.42
N PHE A 10 7.84 33.88 -8.42
CA PHE A 10 9.08 33.20 -8.78
C PHE A 10 9.11 32.73 -10.24
N GLY A 11 8.13 33.11 -11.06
CA GLY A 11 8.05 32.74 -12.46
C GLY A 11 7.70 31.27 -12.70
N LEU A 12 7.06 30.61 -11.73
CA LEU A 12 6.63 29.23 -11.87
C LEU A 12 5.32 29.15 -12.67
N HIS A 13 5.22 28.12 -13.52
CA HIS A 13 4.02 27.87 -14.32
C HIS A 13 2.81 27.54 -13.45
N ASP A 14 1.59 27.85 -13.93
CA ASP A 14 0.32 27.59 -13.22
C ASP A 14 0.19 26.15 -12.72
N ASN A 15 0.69 25.16 -13.45
CA ASN A 15 0.70 23.77 -13.02
C ASN A 15 1.59 23.52 -11.79
N ALA A 16 2.67 24.27 -11.62
CA ALA A 16 3.51 24.19 -10.43
C ALA A 16 2.81 24.78 -9.21
N ASN A 17 2.02 25.84 -9.44
CA ASN A 17 1.16 26.42 -8.40
C ASN A 17 0.08 25.43 -7.94
N ILE A 18 -0.60 24.76 -8.87
CA ILE A 18 -1.59 23.72 -8.55
C ILE A 18 -0.93 22.57 -7.75
N ALA A 19 0.25 22.13 -8.15
CA ALA A 19 0.99 21.08 -7.44
C ALA A 19 1.37 21.51 -6.02
N TYR A 20 1.84 22.75 -5.85
CA TYR A 20 2.18 23.32 -4.56
C TYR A 20 0.95 23.45 -3.65
N GLN A 21 -0.15 24.03 -4.15
CA GLN A 21 -1.40 24.16 -3.38
C GLN A 21 -1.96 22.80 -2.95
N ARG A 22 -1.83 21.79 -3.81
CA ARG A 22 -2.25 20.42 -3.49
C ARG A 22 -1.39 19.83 -2.39
N GLN A 23 -0.07 20.00 -2.46
CA GLN A 23 0.85 19.54 -1.43
C GLN A 23 0.61 20.25 -0.09
N GLU A 24 0.34 21.56 -0.12
CA GLU A 24 0.03 22.33 1.07
C GLU A 24 -1.32 21.91 1.69
N SER A 25 -2.34 21.71 0.85
CA SER A 25 -3.64 21.18 1.29
C SER A 25 -3.50 19.79 1.91
N ASP A 26 -2.75 18.90 1.30
CA ASP A 26 -2.50 17.55 1.83
C ASP A 26 -1.71 17.60 3.16
N ALA A 27 -0.73 18.49 3.26
CA ALA A 27 0.01 18.72 4.51
C ALA A 27 -0.90 19.26 5.63
N MET A 28 -1.81 20.17 5.28
CA MET A 28 -2.78 20.74 6.22
C MET A 28 -3.80 19.70 6.68
N VAL A 29 -4.34 18.90 5.76
CA VAL A 29 -5.25 17.79 6.07
C VAL A 29 -4.57 16.76 6.97
N ASN A 30 -3.34 16.37 6.65
CA ASN A 30 -2.56 15.45 7.49
C ASN A 30 -2.29 16.02 8.88
N LYS A 31 -2.06 17.33 8.99
CA LYS A 31 -1.88 18.01 10.26
C LYS A 31 -3.18 18.02 11.10
N VAL A 32 -4.31 18.28 10.47
CA VAL A 32 -5.63 18.20 11.12
C VAL A 32 -5.94 16.76 11.57
N LEU A 33 -5.65 15.77 10.73
CA LEU A 33 -5.83 14.35 11.09
C LEU A 33 -4.91 13.91 12.24
N SER A 34 -3.72 14.48 12.32
CA SER A 34 -2.78 14.19 13.43
C SER A 34 -3.20 14.82 14.77
N ILE A 35 -3.99 15.88 14.72
CA ILE A 35 -4.54 16.59 15.91
C ILE A 35 -5.84 15.95 16.40
N GLN A 36 -6.50 15.09 15.59
CA GLN A 36 -7.66 14.36 16.08
C GLN A 36 -7.31 13.62 17.36
N PRO A 37 -8.04 13.80 18.46
CA PRO A 37 -7.77 13.08 19.68
C PRO A 37 -7.80 11.60 19.32
N ARG A 38 -6.70 10.91 19.57
CA ARG A 38 -6.74 9.44 19.61
C ARG A 38 -7.93 9.11 20.48
N VAL A 39 -8.88 8.37 19.96
CA VAL A 39 -10.01 7.89 20.75
C VAL A 39 -9.40 6.97 21.81
N GLY A 40 -8.84 7.62 22.82
CA GLY A 40 -8.24 7.01 23.97
C GLY A 40 -9.28 6.93 25.06
N GLY A 41 -9.69 5.73 25.40
CA GLY A 41 -10.25 5.45 26.71
C GLY A 41 -11.58 6.11 27.05
N GLY A 42 -12.61 5.95 26.24
CA GLY A 42 -13.99 6.03 26.69
C GLY A 42 -14.41 4.68 27.23
N SER A 43 -14.64 4.62 28.53
CA SER A 43 -15.27 3.50 29.23
C SER A 43 -16.61 3.15 28.55
N GLY A 44 -16.63 2.12 27.76
CA GLY A 44 -17.82 1.58 27.12
C GLY A 44 -17.44 0.61 26.02
N GLY A 45 -17.39 -0.68 26.31
CA GLY A 45 -17.60 -1.82 25.41
C GLY A 45 -16.97 -1.87 24.00
N GLY A 46 -16.03 -1.00 23.67
CA GLY A 46 -15.40 -0.95 22.36
C GLY A 46 -14.00 -1.61 22.39
N LEU A 47 -13.62 -2.22 21.26
CA LEU A 47 -12.32 -2.83 21.04
C LEU A 47 -11.21 -1.81 21.32
N THR A 48 -10.12 -2.26 21.94
CA THR A 48 -8.93 -1.43 22.11
C THR A 48 -8.31 -1.10 20.75
N PRO A 49 -7.54 0.01 20.60
CA PRO A 49 -6.86 0.33 19.35
C PRO A 49 -6.01 -0.83 18.83
N ASP A 50 -5.38 -1.57 19.71
CA ASP A 50 -4.57 -2.75 19.38
C ASP A 50 -5.43 -3.89 18.84
N GLU A 51 -6.59 -4.14 19.43
CA GLU A 51 -7.54 -5.15 18.94
C GLU A 51 -8.08 -4.79 17.55
N ILE A 52 -8.36 -3.51 17.29
CA ILE A 52 -8.80 -3.04 15.98
C ILE A 52 -7.71 -3.27 14.92
N VAL A 53 -6.46 -2.96 15.26
CA VAL A 53 -5.35 -3.18 14.33
C VAL A 53 -5.09 -4.67 14.12
N LEU A 54 -5.16 -5.49 15.17
CA LEU A 54 -5.04 -6.94 15.07
C LEU A 54 -6.14 -7.55 14.19
N GLU A 55 -7.38 -7.11 14.34
CA GLU A 55 -8.50 -7.56 13.51
C GLU A 55 -8.27 -7.19 12.03
N LYS A 56 -7.85 -5.95 11.76
CA LYS A 56 -7.46 -5.52 10.41
C LYS A 56 -6.31 -6.37 9.85
N CYS A 57 -5.26 -6.62 10.64
CA CYS A 57 -4.14 -7.46 10.21
C CYS A 57 -4.59 -8.87 9.84
N LYS A 58 -5.45 -9.49 10.66
CA LYS A 58 -6.03 -10.82 10.37
C LYS A 58 -6.85 -10.80 9.09
N SER A 59 -7.77 -9.84 8.95
CA SER A 59 -8.60 -9.67 7.76
C SER A 59 -7.75 -9.52 6.49
N PHE A 60 -6.72 -8.69 6.51
CA PHE A 60 -5.81 -8.55 5.36
C PHE A 60 -5.02 -9.83 5.10
N THR A 61 -4.52 -10.50 6.14
CA THR A 61 -3.74 -11.74 5.96
C THR A 61 -4.58 -12.84 5.30
N GLU A 62 -5.85 -12.96 5.66
CA GLU A 62 -6.79 -13.90 5.06
C GLU A 62 -7.18 -13.52 3.63
N ALA A 63 -7.30 -12.22 3.35
CA ALA A 63 -7.71 -11.70 2.05
C ALA A 63 -6.56 -11.57 1.04
N ILE A 64 -5.29 -11.62 1.47
CA ILE A 64 -4.14 -11.58 0.57
C ILE A 64 -4.13 -12.81 -0.33
N PRO A 65 -4.22 -12.64 -1.67
CA PRO A 65 -4.22 -13.76 -2.61
C PRO A 65 -2.90 -14.53 -2.56
N PRO A 66 -2.88 -15.81 -2.97
CA PRO A 66 -1.65 -16.58 -3.10
C PRO A 66 -0.68 -15.92 -4.08
N ASN A 67 0.59 -16.30 -4.02
CA ASN A 67 1.56 -15.83 -4.99
C ASN A 67 1.20 -16.36 -6.38
N LEU A 68 1.43 -15.54 -7.39
CA LEU A 68 1.29 -15.93 -8.78
C LEU A 68 2.39 -16.94 -9.14
N ASP A 69 2.01 -18.14 -9.58
CA ASP A 69 3.00 -19.16 -9.93
C ASP A 69 3.49 -18.95 -11.37
N ARG A 70 4.78 -18.63 -11.49
CA ARG A 70 5.44 -18.49 -12.77
C ARG A 70 5.49 -19.82 -13.54
N ALA A 71 5.57 -20.95 -12.85
CA ALA A 71 5.78 -22.24 -13.48
C ALA A 71 4.52 -22.75 -14.20
N GLU A 72 3.33 -22.47 -13.68
CA GLU A 72 2.09 -22.87 -14.33
C GLU A 72 1.81 -22.05 -15.59
N GLY A 73 2.01 -20.74 -15.54
CA GLY A 73 1.71 -19.85 -16.68
C GLY A 73 2.72 -19.92 -17.83
N LEU A 74 3.90 -20.47 -17.60
CA LEU A 74 4.96 -20.58 -18.63
C LEU A 74 5.03 -21.93 -19.31
N LYS A 75 4.20 -22.91 -18.87
CA LYS A 75 4.37 -24.29 -19.33
C LYS A 75 4.11 -24.48 -20.81
N ASP A 76 3.18 -23.78 -21.44
CA ASP A 76 2.83 -24.09 -22.84
C ASP A 76 2.34 -22.93 -23.72
N LEU A 77 2.03 -21.77 -23.19
CA LEU A 77 1.24 -20.79 -23.95
C LEU A 77 2.03 -19.79 -24.81
N PHE A 78 3.32 -19.56 -24.57
CA PHE A 78 3.98 -18.40 -25.15
C PHE A 78 5.46 -18.60 -25.54
N LYS A 79 5.85 -19.77 -26.01
CA LYS A 79 7.15 -19.92 -26.67
C LYS A 79 7.02 -19.62 -28.15
N THR A 80 7.78 -18.66 -28.66
CA THR A 80 7.93 -18.45 -30.09
C THR A 80 8.65 -19.67 -30.71
N HIS A 81 8.54 -19.80 -32.02
CA HIS A 81 9.21 -20.83 -32.81
C HIS A 81 10.72 -20.98 -32.48
N ASN A 82 11.35 -19.94 -31.99
CA ASN A 82 12.78 -19.89 -31.61
C ASN A 82 13.01 -20.15 -30.11
N GLY A 83 12.01 -20.59 -29.34
CA GLY A 83 12.12 -20.82 -27.91
C GLY A 83 12.22 -19.56 -27.03
N LEU A 84 12.12 -18.37 -27.63
CA LEU A 84 12.12 -17.11 -26.93
C LEU A 84 10.70 -16.77 -26.44
N LEU A 85 10.61 -16.09 -25.29
CA LEU A 85 9.35 -15.58 -24.81
C LEU A 85 8.91 -14.37 -25.65
N PRO A 86 7.64 -14.28 -26.08
CA PRO A 86 7.11 -13.06 -26.66
C PRO A 86 7.29 -11.86 -25.73
N SER A 87 7.42 -10.67 -26.28
CA SER A 87 7.61 -9.44 -25.50
C SER A 87 6.49 -9.23 -24.47
N LEU A 88 5.25 -9.53 -24.82
CA LEU A 88 4.12 -9.47 -23.88
C LEU A 88 4.29 -10.41 -22.69
N THR A 89 4.68 -11.65 -22.94
CA THR A 89 4.93 -12.65 -21.86
C THR A 89 6.05 -12.18 -20.94
N THR A 90 7.10 -11.57 -21.49
CA THR A 90 8.21 -11.02 -20.70
C THR A 90 7.69 -9.91 -19.75
N VAL A 91 6.87 -8.99 -20.26
CA VAL A 91 6.28 -7.92 -19.45
C VAL A 91 5.37 -8.50 -18.36
N LEU A 92 4.49 -9.44 -18.70
CA LEU A 92 3.59 -10.07 -17.73
C LEU A 92 4.37 -10.78 -16.61
N VAL A 93 5.44 -11.50 -16.95
CA VAL A 93 6.30 -12.17 -15.95
C VAL A 93 6.96 -11.14 -15.02
N GLN A 94 7.43 -10.02 -15.57
CA GLN A 94 8.02 -8.95 -14.75
C GLN A 94 6.98 -8.31 -13.82
N GLU A 95 5.76 -8.08 -14.30
CA GLU A 95 4.68 -7.58 -13.44
C GLU A 95 4.31 -8.60 -12.36
N MET A 96 4.20 -9.88 -12.68
CA MET A 96 3.96 -10.94 -11.69
C MET A 96 5.04 -10.95 -10.59
N GLU A 97 6.31 -10.81 -10.96
CA GLU A 97 7.41 -10.75 -9.99
C GLU A 97 7.31 -9.56 -9.05
N LYS A 98 6.89 -8.38 -9.57
CA LYS A 98 6.62 -7.20 -8.75
C LYS A 98 5.47 -7.44 -7.77
N PHE A 99 4.35 -7.99 -8.25
CA PHE A 99 3.22 -8.30 -7.37
C PHE A 99 3.57 -9.36 -6.34
N ASN A 100 4.27 -10.42 -6.71
CA ASN A 100 4.75 -11.44 -5.77
C ASN A 100 5.70 -10.87 -4.70
N ARG A 101 6.54 -9.90 -5.08
CA ARG A 101 7.39 -9.18 -4.14
C ARG A 101 6.56 -8.37 -3.16
N LEU A 102 5.55 -7.64 -3.64
CA LEU A 102 4.62 -6.87 -2.82
C LEU A 102 3.87 -7.78 -1.84
N LEU A 103 3.27 -8.85 -2.31
CA LEU A 103 2.53 -9.81 -1.48
C LEU A 103 3.40 -10.41 -0.36
N ARG A 104 4.68 -10.71 -0.65
CA ARG A 104 5.64 -11.18 0.36
C ARG A 104 5.95 -10.13 1.42
N VAL A 105 6.16 -8.88 0.99
CA VAL A 105 6.40 -7.76 1.92
C VAL A 105 5.19 -7.53 2.80
N MET A 106 3.98 -7.58 2.25
CA MET A 106 2.75 -7.42 3.01
C MET A 106 2.59 -8.51 4.06
N ARG A 107 2.67 -9.79 3.67
CA ARG A 107 2.54 -10.91 4.63
C ARG A 107 3.55 -10.82 5.75
N LYS A 108 4.82 -10.60 5.40
CA LYS A 108 5.88 -10.48 6.40
C LYS A 108 5.63 -9.33 7.37
N SER A 109 5.32 -8.15 6.85
CA SER A 109 5.10 -6.97 7.70
C SER A 109 3.85 -7.04 8.56
N LEU A 110 2.79 -7.72 8.09
CA LEU A 110 1.60 -7.99 8.90
C LEU A 110 1.90 -8.98 10.02
N ASP A 111 2.65 -10.05 9.74
CA ASP A 111 3.07 -11.03 10.73
C ASP A 111 3.98 -10.38 11.79
N ASP A 112 5.01 -9.64 11.36
CA ASP A 112 5.90 -8.91 12.25
C ASP A 112 5.10 -7.92 13.15
N LEU A 113 4.10 -7.22 12.60
CA LEU A 113 3.28 -6.30 13.37
C LEU A 113 2.40 -7.03 14.41
N VAL A 114 1.79 -8.13 14.03
CA VAL A 114 0.99 -8.95 14.97
C VAL A 114 1.86 -9.45 16.11
N GLN A 115 3.07 -9.91 15.82
CA GLN A 115 4.02 -10.37 16.84
C GLN A 115 4.49 -9.21 17.74
N ALA A 116 4.68 -8.02 17.18
CA ALA A 116 5.08 -6.85 17.96
C ALA A 116 3.97 -6.38 18.91
N ILE A 117 2.72 -6.36 18.45
CA ILE A 117 1.57 -6.02 19.31
C ILE A 117 1.39 -7.08 20.40
N GLY A 118 1.63 -8.36 20.07
CA GLY A 118 1.63 -9.47 21.06
C GLY A 118 2.81 -9.46 22.03
N GLY A 119 3.78 -8.58 21.85
CA GLY A 119 4.96 -8.47 22.71
C GLY A 119 6.03 -9.55 22.46
N PHE A 120 5.93 -10.33 21.40
CA PHE A 120 6.90 -11.38 21.06
C PHE A 120 8.18 -10.81 20.42
N ILE A 121 8.07 -9.66 19.73
CA ILE A 121 9.20 -8.94 19.16
C ILE A 121 9.15 -7.46 19.55
N VAL A 122 10.29 -6.79 19.47
CA VAL A 122 10.39 -5.36 19.80
C VAL A 122 9.72 -4.53 18.69
N MET A 123 8.86 -3.59 19.10
CA MET A 123 8.26 -2.63 18.20
C MET A 123 9.35 -1.71 17.63
N SER A 124 9.66 -1.87 16.35
CA SER A 124 10.59 -0.98 15.64
C SER A 124 9.89 0.29 15.19
N SER A 125 10.67 1.34 14.87
CA SER A 125 10.11 2.58 14.33
C SER A 125 9.33 2.39 13.02
N GLU A 126 9.71 1.40 12.21
CA GLU A 126 8.99 1.05 10.99
C GLU A 126 7.64 0.39 11.28
N LEU A 127 7.60 -0.51 12.28
CA LEU A 127 6.36 -1.16 12.72
C LEU A 127 5.41 -0.18 13.40
N ASP A 128 5.94 0.76 14.20
CA ASP A 128 5.15 1.83 14.82
C ASP A 128 4.52 2.75 13.75
N ALA A 129 5.31 3.16 12.75
CA ALA A 129 4.80 3.92 11.62
C ALA A 129 3.73 3.15 10.82
N MET A 130 3.91 1.84 10.64
CA MET A 130 2.92 0.98 10.00
C MET A 130 1.63 0.88 10.82
N TYR A 131 1.76 0.69 12.13
CA TYR A 131 0.63 0.68 13.07
C TYR A 131 -0.21 1.95 12.97
N LEU A 132 0.45 3.13 13.01
CA LEU A 132 -0.24 4.42 12.89
C LEU A 132 -0.94 4.58 11.53
N ARG A 133 -0.31 4.14 10.44
CA ARG A 133 -0.92 4.20 9.11
C ARG A 133 -2.13 3.27 8.99
N LEU A 134 -2.05 2.04 9.49
CA LEU A 134 -3.18 1.11 9.51
C LEU A 134 -4.35 1.62 10.35
N THR A 135 -4.05 2.23 11.49
CA THR A 135 -5.07 2.87 12.35
C THR A 135 -5.80 3.97 11.58
N ASN A 136 -5.08 4.80 10.83
CA ASN A 136 -5.62 5.92 10.05
C ASN A 136 -6.22 5.51 8.69
N GLY A 137 -6.22 4.22 8.35
CA GLY A 137 -6.71 3.75 7.05
C GLY A 137 -5.85 4.16 5.85
N ALA A 138 -4.57 4.47 6.10
CA ALA A 138 -3.58 4.82 5.08
C ALA A 138 -2.70 3.62 4.72
N VAL A 139 -2.21 3.58 3.48
CA VAL A 139 -1.31 2.51 3.02
C VAL A 139 0.04 2.63 3.75
N PRO A 140 0.59 1.55 4.32
CA PRO A 140 1.91 1.56 4.95
C PRO A 140 3.01 1.96 3.98
N ALA A 141 3.99 2.76 4.44
CA ALA A 141 5.07 3.27 3.60
C ALA A 141 5.98 2.18 3.02
N ASN A 142 6.15 1.07 3.73
CA ASN A 142 6.90 -0.10 3.25
C ASN A 142 6.19 -0.81 2.08
N TRP A 143 4.85 -0.76 2.03
CA TRP A 143 4.07 -1.28 0.91
C TRP A 143 4.12 -0.31 -0.28
N GLU A 144 3.96 0.99 -0.05
CA GLU A 144 4.03 2.03 -1.09
C GLU A 144 5.34 1.99 -1.88
N LYS A 145 6.48 1.73 -1.21
CA LYS A 145 7.81 1.63 -1.84
C LYS A 145 7.93 0.52 -2.87
N VAL A 146 7.16 -0.54 -2.73
CA VAL A 146 7.24 -1.75 -3.58
C VAL A 146 6.04 -1.85 -4.51
N ALA A 147 4.94 -1.18 -4.14
CA ALA A 147 3.69 -1.16 -4.89
C ALA A 147 3.74 -0.23 -6.11
N TYR A 148 2.67 -0.28 -6.89
CA TYR A 148 2.39 0.68 -7.94
C TYR A 148 1.92 2.02 -7.33
N PRO A 149 2.16 3.16 -8.01
CA PRO A 149 1.71 4.47 -7.54
C PRO A 149 0.19 4.52 -7.40
N SER A 150 -0.30 4.93 -6.24
CA SER A 150 -1.75 5.06 -5.98
C SER A 150 -2.02 6.12 -4.92
N LEU A 151 -3.11 6.84 -5.08
CA LEU A 151 -3.61 7.82 -4.12
C LEU A 151 -4.86 7.30 -3.37
N LYS A 152 -5.19 6.01 -3.53
CA LYS A 152 -6.36 5.41 -2.91
C LYS A 152 -6.13 5.19 -1.41
N PRO A 153 -7.16 5.32 -0.57
CA PRO A 153 -7.12 4.91 0.83
C PRO A 153 -6.93 3.39 0.94
N LEU A 154 -6.47 2.93 2.09
CA LEU A 154 -6.05 1.54 2.33
C LEU A 154 -7.05 0.48 1.82
N ALA A 155 -8.33 0.62 2.15
CA ALA A 155 -9.34 -0.36 1.75
C ALA A 155 -9.47 -0.45 0.22
N SER A 156 -9.71 0.68 -0.44
CA SER A 156 -9.84 0.73 -1.91
C SER A 156 -8.53 0.36 -2.64
N TRP A 157 -7.38 0.65 -2.01
CA TRP A 157 -6.08 0.23 -2.53
C TRP A 157 -5.91 -1.29 -2.47
N PHE A 158 -6.33 -1.90 -1.37
CA PHE A 158 -6.27 -3.35 -1.17
C PHE A 158 -7.20 -4.09 -2.15
N ASP A 159 -8.43 -3.62 -2.31
CA ASP A 159 -9.37 -4.17 -3.28
C ASP A 159 -8.82 -4.10 -4.72
N ASP A 160 -8.23 -2.96 -5.07
CA ASP A 160 -7.57 -2.76 -6.38
C ASP A 160 -6.39 -3.73 -6.58
N LEU A 161 -5.59 -3.96 -5.52
CA LEU A 161 -4.50 -4.93 -5.53
C LEU A 161 -5.03 -6.35 -5.81
N VAL A 162 -6.06 -6.78 -5.08
CA VAL A 162 -6.67 -8.11 -5.26
C VAL A 162 -7.18 -8.29 -6.69
N LEU A 163 -7.89 -7.30 -7.23
CA LEU A 163 -8.39 -7.33 -8.61
C LEU A 163 -7.26 -7.43 -9.64
N ARG A 164 -6.15 -6.71 -9.43
CA ARG A 164 -4.97 -6.77 -10.32
C ARG A 164 -4.30 -8.15 -10.27
N VAL A 165 -4.16 -8.73 -9.08
CA VAL A 165 -3.59 -10.08 -8.93
C VAL A 165 -4.49 -11.11 -9.57
N GLN A 166 -5.81 -11.01 -9.39
CA GLN A 166 -6.79 -11.89 -10.07
C GLN A 166 -6.72 -11.75 -11.59
N PHE A 167 -6.62 -10.52 -12.11
CA PHE A 167 -6.45 -10.28 -13.54
C PHE A 167 -5.19 -10.96 -14.09
N LEU A 168 -4.05 -10.83 -13.39
CA LEU A 168 -2.83 -11.52 -13.79
C LEU A 168 -2.96 -13.04 -13.70
N ASN A 169 -3.64 -13.55 -12.68
CA ASN A 169 -3.89 -14.98 -12.54
C ASN A 169 -4.76 -15.54 -13.68
N ASN A 170 -5.78 -14.79 -14.10
CA ASN A 170 -6.62 -15.17 -15.22
C ASN A 170 -5.87 -15.21 -16.58
N TRP A 171 -4.74 -14.53 -16.67
CA TRP A 171 -3.85 -14.61 -17.82
C TRP A 171 -2.96 -15.87 -17.81
N LEU A 172 -2.86 -16.52 -16.66
CA LEU A 172 -2.04 -17.73 -16.48
C LEU A 172 -2.84 -19.03 -16.73
N THR A 173 -4.16 -18.94 -16.65
CA THR A 173 -5.12 -20.03 -16.89
C THR A 173 -5.71 -19.91 -18.28
#